data_1632103e720fa6acaeed96ae1555b8e6
#
_entry.id   1632103e720fa6acaeed96ae1555b8e6
#
_cell.length_a   1.000
_cell.length_b   1.000
_cell.length_c   1.000
_cell.angle_alpha   90.00
_cell.angle_beta   90.00
_cell.angle_gamma   90.00
#
_symmetry.space_group_name_H-M   'P 1'
#
loop_
_entity.id
_entity.type
_entity.pdbx_description
1 polymer ?
#
loop_
_entity_poly.entity_id
_entity_poly.type
_entity_poly.pdbx_seq_one_letter_code
_entity_poly.pdbx_strand_id
1 'polypeptide(L)'
;MATQPTTGLTYDDLRRFPEDNLRRELIDGELVVTAAPNTRHQRVVTKLVARLFAHAEAYGGEVYPAPTDVYFSETNVVEPDVLFVGAENLARVEKAFVRSAPDLVVEVSSPSTRRLELVRKRELYERFGVSEYWYVDLDADRVEAHRLGRGVFAVPEITGRGQVVASSAVPGFSIEVGDLLGPPED
;
A
#
# COMPACT_ATOMS: atom_id res chain seq x y z
N MET A 1 -25.92 -21.76 8.26
CA MET A 1 -25.27 -20.45 8.04
C MET A 1 -25.25 -20.23 6.55
N ALA A 2 -25.83 -19.16 6.03
CA ALA A 2 -25.74 -18.82 4.62
C ALA A 2 -24.28 -18.40 4.36
N THR A 3 -23.61 -19.05 3.41
CA THR A 3 -22.30 -18.63 2.91
C THR A 3 -22.48 -17.28 2.23
N GLN A 4 -21.83 -16.24 2.73
CA GLN A 4 -21.83 -14.94 2.04
C GLN A 4 -21.14 -15.09 0.67
N PRO A 5 -21.63 -14.41 -0.38
CA PRO A 5 -20.98 -14.43 -1.66
C PRO A 5 -19.57 -13.85 -1.52
N THR A 6 -18.61 -14.39 -2.27
CA THR A 6 -17.22 -13.91 -2.30
C THR A 6 -16.88 -13.14 -3.57
N THR A 7 -17.84 -13.01 -4.47
CA THR A 7 -17.70 -12.31 -5.77
C THR A 7 -18.91 -11.44 -6.06
N GLY A 8 -18.74 -10.40 -6.85
CA GLY A 8 -19.81 -9.45 -7.19
C GLY A 8 -20.17 -8.51 -6.04
N LEU A 9 -19.25 -8.34 -5.07
CA LEU A 9 -19.44 -7.50 -3.91
C LEU A 9 -19.12 -6.02 -4.22
N THR A 10 -19.81 -5.16 -3.49
CA THR A 10 -19.61 -3.70 -3.53
C THR A 10 -19.07 -3.19 -2.19
N TYR A 11 -18.66 -1.92 -2.16
CA TYR A 11 -18.24 -1.25 -0.93
C TYR A 11 -19.34 -1.27 0.15
N ASP A 12 -20.61 -1.12 -0.26
CA ASP A 12 -21.74 -1.23 0.68
C ASP A 12 -21.85 -2.63 1.30
N ASP A 13 -21.48 -3.67 0.56
CA ASP A 13 -21.43 -5.03 1.11
C ASP A 13 -20.22 -5.18 2.06
N LEU A 14 -19.07 -4.61 1.68
CA LEU A 14 -17.86 -4.62 2.53
C LEU A 14 -18.14 -4.01 3.91
N ARG A 15 -18.84 -2.89 3.95
CA ARG A 15 -19.21 -2.20 5.21
C ARG A 15 -20.18 -2.97 6.12
N ARG A 16 -20.82 -4.02 5.63
CA ARG A 16 -21.74 -4.87 6.40
C ARG A 16 -21.04 -6.07 7.06
N PHE A 17 -19.78 -6.32 6.73
CA PHE A 17 -19.02 -7.36 7.41
C PHE A 17 -18.79 -6.99 8.88
N PRO A 18 -18.69 -8.00 9.77
CA PRO A 18 -18.45 -7.75 11.18
C PRO A 18 -17.07 -7.10 11.42
N GLU A 19 -16.99 -6.26 12.44
CA GLU A 19 -15.72 -5.72 12.96
C GLU A 19 -15.03 -6.81 13.81
N ASP A 20 -14.20 -7.64 13.16
CA ASP A 20 -13.57 -8.83 13.77
C ASP A 20 -12.05 -8.86 13.60
N ASN A 21 -11.42 -7.71 13.35
CA ASN A 21 -9.99 -7.54 13.13
C ASN A 21 -9.43 -8.27 11.88
N LEU A 22 -10.29 -8.74 10.96
CA LEU A 22 -9.86 -9.25 9.68
C LEU A 22 -9.81 -8.11 8.67
N ARG A 23 -8.67 -7.98 7.99
CA ARG A 23 -8.53 -7.07 6.86
C ARG A 23 -9.27 -7.63 5.65
N ARG A 24 -10.19 -6.86 5.12
CA ARG A 24 -11.04 -7.23 3.98
C ARG A 24 -10.92 -6.19 2.90
N GLU A 25 -10.59 -6.63 1.72
CA GLU A 25 -10.41 -5.80 0.54
C GLU A 25 -11.29 -6.31 -0.60
N LEU A 26 -11.64 -5.43 -1.54
CA LEU A 26 -12.34 -5.80 -2.76
C LEU A 26 -11.44 -5.53 -3.96
N ILE A 27 -11.22 -6.54 -4.78
CA ILE A 27 -10.54 -6.42 -6.08
C ILE A 27 -11.46 -7.02 -7.14
N ASP A 28 -11.97 -6.17 -8.03
CA ASP A 28 -12.94 -6.51 -9.06
C ASP A 28 -14.20 -7.22 -8.50
N GLY A 29 -14.65 -6.76 -7.33
CA GLY A 29 -15.81 -7.31 -6.61
C GLY A 29 -15.55 -8.65 -5.93
N GLU A 30 -14.33 -9.15 -5.92
CA GLU A 30 -13.92 -10.34 -5.19
C GLU A 30 -13.41 -9.97 -3.80
N LEU A 31 -13.93 -10.65 -2.77
CA LEU A 31 -13.47 -10.46 -1.40
C LEU A 31 -12.11 -11.13 -1.18
N VAL A 32 -11.16 -10.32 -0.76
CA VAL A 32 -9.84 -10.76 -0.31
C VAL A 32 -9.76 -10.57 1.20
N VAL A 33 -9.39 -11.63 1.92
CA VAL A 33 -9.21 -11.60 3.37
C VAL A 33 -7.76 -11.94 3.68
N THR A 34 -7.07 -11.07 4.41
CA THR A 34 -5.67 -11.26 4.77
C THR A 34 -5.49 -11.46 6.26
N ALA A 35 -4.52 -12.29 6.63
CA ALA A 35 -4.17 -12.55 8.02
C ALA A 35 -3.41 -11.36 8.63
N ALA A 36 -3.43 -11.26 9.96
CA ALA A 36 -2.66 -10.28 10.69
C ALA A 36 -1.15 -10.39 10.37
N PRO A 37 -0.45 -9.27 10.17
CA PRO A 37 0.96 -9.26 9.84
C PRO A 37 1.84 -9.62 11.05
N ASN A 38 3.07 -10.09 10.77
CA ASN A 38 4.07 -10.37 11.81
C ASN A 38 4.78 -9.10 12.30
N THR A 39 5.62 -9.25 13.33
CA THR A 39 6.32 -8.12 13.96
C THR A 39 7.37 -7.46 13.06
N ARG A 40 8.00 -8.22 12.14
CA ARG A 40 8.96 -7.67 11.17
C ARG A 40 8.27 -6.75 10.17
N HIS A 41 7.15 -7.20 9.63
CA HIS A 41 6.28 -6.41 8.77
C HIS A 41 5.86 -5.10 9.48
N GLN A 42 5.34 -5.19 10.70
CA GLN A 42 4.91 -4.02 11.47
C GLN A 42 6.05 -3.05 11.79
N ARG A 43 7.26 -3.54 12.00
CA ARG A 43 8.45 -2.70 12.20
C ARG A 43 8.73 -1.84 10.96
N VAL A 44 8.66 -2.43 9.77
CA VAL A 44 8.86 -1.74 8.49
C VAL A 44 7.78 -0.70 8.28
N VAL A 45 6.49 -1.07 8.45
CA VAL A 45 5.36 -0.13 8.36
C VAL A 45 5.55 1.05 9.31
N THR A 46 5.87 0.78 10.58
CA THR A 46 6.08 1.83 11.59
C THR A 46 7.21 2.79 11.20
N LYS A 47 8.32 2.27 10.67
CA LYS A 47 9.44 3.10 10.21
C LYS A 47 9.06 3.96 9.01
N LEU A 48 8.39 3.39 8.01
CA LEU A 48 7.92 4.13 6.84
C LEU A 48 6.98 5.26 7.25
N VAL A 49 5.97 4.95 8.07
CA VAL A 49 5.02 5.96 8.57
C VAL A 49 5.75 7.07 9.30
N ALA A 50 6.67 6.76 10.22
CA ALA A 50 7.42 7.78 10.96
C ALA A 50 8.26 8.69 10.04
N ARG A 51 8.91 8.12 9.01
CA ARG A 51 9.74 8.88 8.07
C ARG A 51 8.90 9.72 7.11
N LEU A 52 7.81 9.17 6.57
CA LEU A 52 6.89 9.89 5.70
C LEU A 52 6.13 10.97 6.47
N PHE A 53 5.76 10.71 7.73
CA PHE A 53 5.12 11.71 8.59
C PHE A 53 6.04 12.91 8.84
N ALA A 54 7.31 12.67 9.20
CA ALA A 54 8.28 13.75 9.36
C ALA A 54 8.52 14.54 8.05
N HIS A 55 8.47 13.86 6.91
CA HIS A 55 8.53 14.50 5.60
C HIS A 55 7.27 15.37 5.34
N ALA A 56 6.08 14.83 5.62
CA ALA A 56 4.82 15.54 5.44
C ALA A 56 4.74 16.80 6.31
N GLU A 57 5.24 16.75 7.56
CA GLU A 57 5.34 17.91 8.45
C GLU A 57 6.21 19.04 7.85
N ALA A 58 7.26 18.69 7.11
CA ALA A 58 8.19 19.66 6.54
C ALA A 58 7.75 20.19 5.15
N TYR A 59 7.11 19.37 4.35
CA TYR A 59 6.84 19.66 2.92
C TYR A 59 5.37 19.58 2.52
N GLY A 60 4.49 19.20 3.46
CA GLY A 60 3.07 18.99 3.21
C GLY A 60 2.73 17.59 2.73
N GLY A 61 1.43 17.31 2.67
CA GLY A 61 0.88 16.00 2.39
C GLY A 61 0.48 15.26 3.66
N GLU A 62 -0.03 14.05 3.50
CA GLU A 62 -0.46 13.19 4.60
C GLU A 62 -0.09 11.74 4.35
N VAL A 63 0.27 11.02 5.42
CA VAL A 63 0.59 9.59 5.40
C VAL A 63 -0.41 8.83 6.24
N TYR A 64 -0.87 7.68 5.72
CA TYR A 64 -1.80 6.79 6.42
C TYR A 64 -1.30 5.35 6.40
N PRO A 65 -1.28 4.66 7.53
CA PRO A 65 -1.10 3.21 7.59
C PRO A 65 -2.45 2.49 7.42
N ALA A 66 -2.40 1.18 7.18
CA ALA A 66 -3.56 0.31 7.37
C ALA A 66 -4.06 0.36 8.84
N PRO A 67 -5.39 0.23 9.09
CA PRO A 67 -6.45 0.07 8.10
C PRO A 67 -6.96 1.44 7.60
N THR A 68 -6.63 1.78 6.38
CA THR A 68 -7.15 2.97 5.71
C THR A 68 -7.60 2.58 4.32
N ASP A 69 -8.90 2.68 4.07
CA ASP A 69 -9.49 2.36 2.78
C ASP A 69 -9.00 3.31 1.69
N VAL A 70 -8.60 2.75 0.55
CA VAL A 70 -8.48 3.45 -0.72
C VAL A 70 -9.64 3.01 -1.61
N TYR A 71 -10.58 3.92 -1.84
CA TYR A 71 -11.75 3.69 -2.66
C TYR A 71 -11.47 4.08 -4.11
N PHE A 72 -11.22 3.12 -4.96
CA PHE A 72 -11.07 3.34 -6.41
C PHE A 72 -12.39 3.28 -7.16
N SER A 73 -13.28 2.35 -6.77
CA SER A 73 -14.62 2.17 -7.32
C SER A 73 -15.47 1.34 -6.35
N GLU A 74 -16.77 1.20 -6.66
CA GLU A 74 -17.69 0.36 -5.89
C GLU A 74 -17.21 -1.08 -5.68
N THR A 75 -16.42 -1.61 -6.62
CA THR A 75 -15.92 -3.01 -6.60
C THR A 75 -14.42 -3.12 -6.36
N ASN A 76 -13.75 -1.98 -6.11
CA ASN A 76 -12.30 -1.93 -5.89
C ASN A 76 -11.99 -1.02 -4.70
N VAL A 77 -11.81 -1.62 -3.54
CA VAL A 77 -11.48 -0.96 -2.29
C VAL A 77 -10.40 -1.78 -1.59
N VAL A 78 -9.26 -1.18 -1.33
CA VAL A 78 -8.10 -1.84 -0.74
C VAL A 78 -7.54 -1.05 0.43
N GLU A 79 -6.83 -1.74 1.30
CA GLU A 79 -6.15 -1.17 2.47
C GLU A 79 -4.63 -1.37 2.33
N PRO A 80 -3.89 -0.48 1.64
CA PRO A 80 -2.43 -0.59 1.56
C PRO A 80 -1.78 -0.52 2.93
N ASP A 81 -0.62 -1.17 3.10
CA ASP A 81 0.10 -1.12 4.38
C ASP A 81 0.53 0.31 4.75
N VAL A 82 0.94 1.10 3.75
CA VAL A 82 1.19 2.55 3.88
C VAL A 82 0.80 3.25 2.59
N LEU A 83 0.18 4.41 2.71
CA LEU A 83 -0.07 5.30 1.59
C LEU A 83 0.33 6.75 1.92
N PHE A 84 0.65 7.52 0.90
CA PHE A 84 0.94 8.94 1.01
C PHE A 84 0.12 9.73 -0.03
N VAL A 85 -0.46 10.83 0.43
CA VAL A 85 -1.21 11.78 -0.40
C VAL A 85 -0.48 13.12 -0.37
N GLY A 86 0.00 13.58 -1.52
CA GLY A 86 0.69 14.87 -1.65
C GLY A 86 -0.21 16.05 -1.34
N ALA A 87 0.39 17.18 -0.99
CA ALA A 87 -0.33 18.39 -0.56
C ALA A 87 -1.38 18.86 -1.60
N GLU A 88 -1.07 18.73 -2.88
CA GLU A 88 -1.96 19.10 -4.00
C GLU A 88 -3.15 18.14 -4.16
N ASN A 89 -3.09 16.94 -3.58
CA ASN A 89 -4.08 15.88 -3.71
C ASN A 89 -4.92 15.66 -2.44
N LEU A 90 -4.73 16.46 -1.39
CA LEU A 90 -5.43 16.30 -0.09
C LEU A 90 -6.96 16.34 -0.19
N ALA A 91 -7.51 16.93 -1.26
CA ALA A 91 -8.94 16.88 -1.53
C ALA A 91 -9.48 15.45 -1.77
N ARG A 92 -8.61 14.47 -2.00
CA ARG A 92 -8.96 13.04 -2.10
C ARG A 92 -9.16 12.38 -0.74
N VAL A 93 -8.70 13.00 0.34
CA VAL A 93 -8.84 12.48 1.70
C VAL A 93 -10.21 12.82 2.23
N GLU A 94 -11.07 11.82 2.35
CA GLU A 94 -12.41 11.92 2.92
C GLU A 94 -12.43 11.30 4.34
N LYS A 95 -13.49 11.54 5.07
CA LYS A 95 -13.60 11.03 6.45
C LYS A 95 -13.52 9.50 6.56
N ALA A 96 -14.01 8.79 5.56
CA ALA A 96 -14.14 7.33 5.60
C ALA A 96 -13.06 6.59 4.80
N PHE A 97 -12.44 7.25 3.83
CA PHE A 97 -11.47 6.64 2.90
C PHE A 97 -10.66 7.71 2.16
N VAL A 98 -9.62 7.27 1.49
CA VAL A 98 -8.97 8.08 0.44
C VAL A 98 -9.64 7.75 -0.89
N ARG A 99 -10.25 8.76 -1.51
CA ARG A 99 -10.90 8.60 -2.82
C ARG A 99 -9.89 8.68 -3.93
N SER A 100 -9.92 7.69 -4.84
CA SER A 100 -9.00 7.64 -5.97
C SER A 100 -7.55 7.30 -5.58
N ALA A 101 -6.63 7.41 -6.53
CA ALA A 101 -5.24 6.98 -6.36
C ALA A 101 -4.46 7.89 -5.39
N PRO A 102 -3.83 7.34 -4.33
CA PRO A 102 -2.76 8.03 -3.60
C PRO A 102 -1.56 8.27 -4.52
N ASP A 103 -0.65 9.16 -4.11
CA ASP A 103 0.56 9.42 -4.87
C ASP A 103 1.59 8.31 -4.72
N LEU A 104 1.76 7.79 -3.49
CA LEU A 104 2.58 6.62 -3.20
C LEU A 104 1.75 5.58 -2.43
N VAL A 105 1.87 4.33 -2.86
CA VAL A 105 1.37 3.16 -2.13
C VAL A 105 2.54 2.24 -1.81
N VAL A 106 2.57 1.70 -0.59
CA VAL A 106 3.56 0.71 -0.17
C VAL A 106 2.87 -0.52 0.37
N GLU A 107 3.25 -1.68 -0.14
CA GLU A 107 2.90 -3.00 0.40
C GLU A 107 4.16 -3.67 0.93
N VAL A 108 4.07 -4.22 2.12
CA VAL A 108 5.16 -4.96 2.75
C VAL A 108 4.84 -6.45 2.68
N SER A 109 5.74 -7.24 2.10
CA SER A 109 5.47 -8.65 1.85
C SER A 109 5.16 -9.44 3.11
N SER A 110 4.24 -10.38 2.95
CA SER A 110 4.04 -11.47 3.88
C SER A 110 4.00 -12.81 3.11
N PRO A 111 4.31 -13.94 3.74
CA PRO A 111 4.27 -15.23 3.05
C PRO A 111 2.92 -15.56 2.40
N SER A 112 1.83 -15.06 2.97
CA SER A 112 0.46 -15.33 2.50
C SER A 112 -0.03 -14.39 1.40
N THR A 113 0.54 -13.19 1.26
CA THR A 113 0.03 -12.12 0.39
C THR A 113 0.92 -11.83 -0.82
N ARG A 114 2.14 -12.35 -0.88
CA ARG A 114 3.13 -12.06 -1.92
C ARG A 114 2.58 -12.08 -3.35
N ARG A 115 1.86 -13.14 -3.73
CA ARG A 115 1.28 -13.24 -5.08
C ARG A 115 0.17 -12.22 -5.33
N LEU A 116 -0.63 -11.95 -4.30
CA LEU A 116 -1.70 -10.95 -4.35
C LEU A 116 -1.11 -9.56 -4.61
N GLU A 117 -0.09 -9.18 -3.85
CA GLU A 117 0.54 -7.86 -3.90
C GLU A 117 1.31 -7.63 -5.20
N LEU A 118 2.15 -8.60 -5.59
CA LEU A 118 2.99 -8.48 -6.78
C LEU A 118 2.21 -8.54 -8.10
N VAL A 119 1.03 -9.15 -8.13
CA VAL A 119 0.27 -9.30 -9.37
C VAL A 119 -1.02 -8.48 -9.30
N ARG A 120 -1.98 -8.89 -8.45
CA ARG A 120 -3.33 -8.31 -8.49
C ARG A 120 -3.38 -6.86 -8.01
N LYS A 121 -2.71 -6.54 -6.90
CA LYS A 121 -2.67 -5.17 -6.37
C LYS A 121 -1.82 -4.27 -7.27
N ARG A 122 -0.67 -4.75 -7.76
CA ARG A 122 0.14 -3.98 -8.71
C ARG A 122 -0.66 -3.59 -9.96
N GLU A 123 -1.39 -4.56 -10.57
CA GLU A 123 -2.25 -4.30 -11.73
C GLU A 123 -3.41 -3.34 -11.40
N LEU A 124 -3.97 -3.46 -10.19
CA LEU A 124 -4.99 -2.55 -9.69
C LEU A 124 -4.45 -1.12 -9.58
N TYR A 125 -3.29 -0.95 -8.92
CA TYR A 125 -2.66 0.37 -8.74
C TYR A 125 -2.28 1.01 -10.07
N GLU A 126 -1.74 0.22 -11.01
CA GLU A 126 -1.45 0.66 -12.38
C GLU A 126 -2.72 1.17 -13.08
N ARG A 127 -3.78 0.36 -13.08
CA ARG A 127 -5.08 0.65 -13.73
C ARG A 127 -5.74 1.91 -13.21
N PHE A 128 -5.64 2.16 -11.92
CA PHE A 128 -6.25 3.34 -11.28
C PHE A 128 -5.31 4.55 -11.18
N GLY A 129 -4.08 4.44 -11.67
CA GLY A 129 -3.20 5.59 -11.82
C GLY A 129 -2.45 6.00 -10.56
N VAL A 130 -2.12 5.05 -9.66
CA VAL A 130 -1.20 5.29 -8.55
C VAL A 130 0.17 5.69 -9.14
N SER A 131 0.69 6.85 -8.75
CA SER A 131 1.90 7.41 -9.35
C SER A 131 3.14 6.56 -9.08
N GLU A 132 3.24 6.01 -7.87
CA GLU A 132 4.35 5.14 -7.49
C GLU A 132 3.86 4.03 -6.52
N TYR A 133 4.30 2.81 -6.78
CA TYR A 133 4.03 1.65 -5.94
C TYR A 133 5.35 1.01 -5.49
N TRP A 134 5.53 0.88 -4.19
CA TRP A 134 6.65 0.16 -3.60
C TRP A 134 6.22 -1.19 -3.05
N TYR A 135 6.91 -2.22 -3.48
CA TYR A 135 6.82 -3.54 -2.87
C TYR A 135 8.08 -3.79 -2.04
N VAL A 136 7.91 -3.91 -0.72
CA VAL A 136 9.00 -4.21 0.21
C VAL A 136 9.07 -5.72 0.40
N ASP A 137 10.03 -6.37 -0.24
CA ASP A 137 10.26 -7.81 -0.19
C ASP A 137 11.13 -8.14 1.04
N LEU A 138 10.50 -8.63 2.10
CA LEU A 138 11.18 -8.98 3.35
C LEU A 138 12.06 -10.22 3.20
N ASP A 139 11.70 -11.16 2.31
CA ASP A 139 12.48 -12.40 2.11
C ASP A 139 13.73 -12.13 1.29
N ALA A 140 13.65 -11.22 0.32
CA ALA A 140 14.77 -10.85 -0.55
C ALA A 140 15.54 -9.62 -0.07
N ASP A 141 15.16 -9.03 1.06
CA ASP A 141 15.79 -7.85 1.66
C ASP A 141 15.95 -6.68 0.66
N ARG A 142 14.87 -6.33 -0.04
CA ARG A 142 14.87 -5.30 -1.08
C ARG A 142 13.56 -4.54 -1.18
N VAL A 143 13.60 -3.42 -1.88
CA VAL A 143 12.43 -2.65 -2.31
C VAL A 143 12.36 -2.68 -3.83
N GLU A 144 11.18 -2.96 -4.38
CA GLU A 144 10.86 -2.85 -5.80
C GLU A 144 9.98 -1.61 -6.00
N ALA A 145 10.53 -0.56 -6.60
CA ALA A 145 9.82 0.69 -6.84
C ALA A 145 9.27 0.74 -8.28
N HIS A 146 7.96 0.67 -8.42
CA HIS A 146 7.25 0.76 -9.70
C HIS A 146 6.75 2.19 -9.88
N ARG A 147 7.14 2.85 -10.97
CA ARG A 147 6.74 4.23 -11.30
C ARG A 147 5.83 4.25 -12.50
N LEU A 148 4.73 4.98 -12.40
CA LEU A 148 3.76 5.09 -13.47
C LEU A 148 4.28 6.04 -14.56
N GLY A 149 4.39 5.53 -15.79
CA GLY A 149 4.77 6.30 -16.95
C GLY A 149 3.86 5.98 -18.14
N ARG A 150 3.18 6.99 -18.69
CA ARG A 150 2.24 6.81 -19.81
C ARG A 150 1.13 5.78 -19.55
N GLY A 151 0.67 5.70 -18.29
CA GLY A 151 -0.44 4.83 -17.90
C GLY A 151 -0.07 3.38 -17.59
N VAL A 152 1.23 3.04 -17.58
CA VAL A 152 1.74 1.72 -17.21
C VAL A 152 2.93 1.85 -16.25
N PHE A 153 3.10 0.89 -15.36
CA PHE A 153 4.31 0.83 -14.54
C PHE A 153 5.53 0.44 -15.37
N ALA A 154 6.58 1.23 -15.26
CA ALA A 154 7.88 0.88 -15.82
C ALA A 154 8.46 -0.39 -15.15
N VAL A 155 9.51 -0.95 -15.73
CA VAL A 155 10.30 -1.99 -15.05
C VAL A 155 10.74 -1.45 -13.69
N PRO A 156 10.50 -2.18 -12.59
CA PRO A 156 10.78 -1.67 -11.26
C PRO A 156 12.27 -1.41 -11.05
N GLU A 157 12.57 -0.33 -10.35
CA GLU A 157 13.88 -0.15 -9.74
C GLU A 157 13.98 -1.06 -8.52
N ILE A 158 15.01 -1.91 -8.50
CA ILE A 158 15.25 -2.85 -7.39
C ILE A 158 16.40 -2.31 -6.55
N THR A 159 16.13 -2.04 -5.28
CA THR A 159 17.09 -1.46 -4.33
C THR A 159 17.26 -2.39 -3.14
N GLY A 160 18.48 -2.84 -2.89
CA GLY A 160 18.84 -3.73 -1.77
C GLY A 160 19.46 -3.00 -0.58
N ARG A 161 19.81 -3.76 0.48
CA ARG A 161 20.54 -3.23 1.65
C ARG A 161 21.80 -2.48 1.25
N GLY A 162 22.13 -1.41 1.97
CA GLY A 162 23.27 -0.53 1.68
C GLY A 162 23.02 0.46 0.54
N GLN A 163 21.82 0.42 -0.06
CA GLN A 163 21.41 1.33 -1.11
C GLN A 163 20.23 2.19 -0.64
N VAL A 164 20.02 3.33 -1.26
CA VAL A 164 18.95 4.28 -0.95
C VAL A 164 17.86 4.19 -2.00
N VAL A 165 16.63 3.91 -1.60
CA VAL A 165 15.44 4.06 -2.45
C VAL A 165 14.89 5.48 -2.29
N ALA A 166 14.61 6.15 -3.40
CA ALA A 166 14.03 7.49 -3.43
C ALA A 166 12.67 7.47 -4.15
N SER A 167 11.69 8.18 -3.60
CA SER A 167 10.39 8.32 -4.23
C SER A 167 10.36 9.47 -5.23
N SER A 168 9.81 9.21 -6.40
CA SER A 168 9.49 10.24 -7.39
C SER A 168 8.14 10.91 -7.10
N ALA A 169 7.22 10.18 -6.46
CA ALA A 169 5.89 10.67 -6.10
C ALA A 169 5.88 11.50 -4.81
N VAL A 170 6.95 11.38 -3.99
CA VAL A 170 7.16 12.16 -2.76
C VAL A 170 8.51 12.87 -2.88
N PRO A 171 8.55 14.04 -3.54
CA PRO A 171 9.81 14.74 -3.86
C PRO A 171 10.67 15.03 -2.62
N GLY A 172 11.93 14.60 -2.65
CA GLY A 172 12.85 14.75 -1.53
C GLY A 172 12.79 13.64 -0.48
N PHE A 173 11.84 12.71 -0.59
CA PHE A 173 11.79 11.54 0.28
C PHE A 173 12.69 10.42 -0.22
N SER A 174 13.55 9.93 0.67
CA SER A 174 14.38 8.75 0.43
C SER A 174 14.71 8.04 1.74
N ILE A 175 15.03 6.76 1.66
CA ILE A 175 15.40 5.94 2.81
C ILE A 175 16.42 4.86 2.41
N GLU A 176 17.42 4.59 3.26
CA GLU A 176 18.32 3.45 3.10
C GLU A 176 17.57 2.16 3.43
N VAL A 177 17.72 1.15 2.56
CA VAL A 177 16.93 -0.09 2.64
C VAL A 177 17.24 -0.90 3.91
N GLY A 178 18.50 -0.95 4.35
CA GLY A 178 18.87 -1.62 5.60
C GLY A 178 18.30 -0.90 6.83
N ASP A 179 18.27 0.43 6.81
CA ASP A 179 17.59 1.22 7.86
C ASP A 179 16.10 0.91 7.89
N LEU A 180 15.46 0.81 6.72
CA LEU A 180 14.04 0.46 6.62
C LEU A 180 13.75 -0.93 7.18
N LEU A 181 14.46 -1.95 6.71
CA LEU A 181 14.21 -3.35 7.03
C LEU A 181 14.62 -3.73 8.46
N GLY A 182 15.56 -2.97 9.07
CA GLY A 182 16.17 -3.31 10.34
C GLY A 182 17.25 -4.40 10.22
N PRO A 183 17.71 -4.99 11.32
CA PRO A 183 18.74 -6.03 11.28
C PRO A 183 18.29 -7.23 10.44
N PRO A 184 19.20 -7.93 9.74
CA PRO A 184 18.89 -9.19 9.09
C PRO A 184 18.30 -10.19 10.10
N GLU A 185 17.39 -11.03 9.65
CA GLU A 185 16.94 -12.20 10.44
C GLU A 185 17.88 -13.37 10.12
N ASP A 186 18.33 -14.07 11.18
CA ASP A 186 19.21 -15.25 11.09
C ASP A 186 18.47 -16.46 10.50
#